data_381117c832905f97b2606a72d613f530
#
_entry.id   381117c832905f97b2606a72d613f530
#
_cell.length_a   1.000
_cell.length_b   1.000
_cell.length_c   1.000
_cell.angle_alpha   90.00
_cell.angle_beta   90.00
_cell.angle_gamma   90.00
#
_symmetry.space_group_name_H-M   'P 1'
#
loop_
_entity.id
_entity.type
_entity.pdbx_description
1 polymer ?
#
loop_
_entity_poly.entity_id
_entity_poly.type
_entity_poly.pdbx_seq_one_letter_code
_entity_poly.pdbx_strand_id
1 'polypeptide(L)'
;RVRHMKQAHTDGDSIVFWQKANVVHMGDLFFNKVTLPYIDLSSGGNVRGVLAAADKVLAMVDDDTKIIPGHGPMATKSDLMAYRDMLKSVITAVEEAQGEGKTLQQVQAMKPAAQWDVNPNAFIKGDAFVEAVYKSLQKPDRAEEQPH
;
A
#
# COMPACT_ATOMS: atom_id res chain seq x y z
N ARG A 1 -7.08 18.58 9.34
CA ARG A 1 -6.34 17.62 10.18
C ARG A 1 -5.23 16.99 9.36
N VAL A 2 -4.02 16.91 9.90
CA VAL A 2 -2.88 16.19 9.30
C VAL A 2 -2.51 15.04 10.21
N ARG A 3 -2.22 13.87 9.63
CA ARG A 3 -1.76 12.69 10.37
C ARG A 3 -0.55 12.07 9.69
N HIS A 4 0.51 11.85 10.44
CA HIS A 4 1.67 11.09 10.02
C HIS A 4 1.35 9.60 9.96
N MET A 5 1.84 8.92 8.91
CA MET A 5 1.72 7.48 8.69
C MET A 5 3.11 6.86 8.69
N LYS A 6 3.43 6.14 9.76
CA LYS A 6 4.75 5.53 9.93
C LYS A 6 4.93 4.34 8.99
N GLN A 7 6.13 4.21 8.43
CA GLN A 7 6.57 3.02 7.68
C GLN A 7 5.57 2.55 6.62
N ALA A 8 5.04 3.48 5.81
CA ALA A 8 4.06 3.21 4.77
C ALA A 8 4.71 3.23 3.37
N HIS A 9 4.41 4.19 2.48
CA HIS A 9 5.19 4.38 1.24
C HIS A 9 6.64 4.75 1.57
N THR A 10 6.82 5.66 2.55
CA THR A 10 8.07 5.98 3.25
C THR A 10 7.81 6.03 4.76
N ASP A 11 8.79 6.43 5.56
CA ASP A 11 8.58 6.72 6.98
C ASP A 11 8.07 8.17 7.24
N GLY A 12 7.99 8.98 6.19
CA GLY A 12 7.60 10.39 6.28
C GLY A 12 6.20 10.72 5.77
N ASP A 13 5.39 9.73 5.41
CA ASP A 13 4.09 9.95 4.79
C ASP A 13 3.08 10.60 5.73
N SER A 14 2.21 11.43 5.15
CA SER A 14 1.14 12.09 5.88
C SER A 14 -0.14 12.12 5.06
N ILE A 15 -1.28 12.03 5.74
CA ILE A 15 -2.59 12.29 5.15
C ILE A 15 -3.10 13.65 5.60
N VAL A 16 -3.81 14.33 4.72
CA VAL A 16 -4.44 15.62 5.01
C VAL A 16 -5.94 15.50 4.83
N PHE A 17 -6.70 15.79 5.87
CA PHE A 17 -8.16 15.76 5.86
C PHE A 17 -8.75 17.14 6.03
N TRP A 18 -9.39 17.67 4.97
CA TRP A 18 -10.21 18.87 4.99
C TRP A 18 -11.63 18.52 5.39
N GLN A 19 -11.91 18.54 6.69
CA GLN A 19 -13.16 18.05 7.27
C GLN A 19 -14.41 18.75 6.72
N LYS A 20 -14.38 20.08 6.59
CA LYS A 20 -15.51 20.86 6.07
C LYS A 20 -15.79 20.59 4.58
N ALA A 21 -14.75 20.34 3.80
CA ALA A 21 -14.88 20.00 2.37
C ALA A 21 -15.15 18.53 2.12
N ASN A 22 -14.99 17.68 3.13
CA ASN A 22 -15.05 16.23 3.04
C ASN A 22 -14.09 15.67 1.98
N VAL A 23 -12.83 16.11 2.05
CA VAL A 23 -11.75 15.73 1.12
C VAL A 23 -10.56 15.21 1.90
N VAL A 24 -10.01 14.07 1.46
CA VAL A 24 -8.77 13.50 2.01
C VAL A 24 -7.72 13.42 0.91
N HIS A 25 -6.50 13.91 1.18
CA HIS A 25 -5.34 13.68 0.33
C HIS A 25 -4.44 12.62 0.98
N MET A 26 -4.17 11.55 0.25
CA MET A 26 -3.37 10.42 0.73
C MET A 26 -1.93 10.41 0.20
N GLY A 27 -1.62 11.25 -0.79
CA GLY A 27 -0.30 11.21 -1.42
C GLY A 27 0.02 9.81 -1.97
N ASP A 28 1.27 9.42 -1.90
CA ASP A 28 1.76 8.13 -2.42
C ASP A 28 1.41 6.91 -1.53
N LEU A 29 0.55 7.10 -0.54
CA LEU A 29 -0.11 6.01 0.15
C LEU A 29 -1.20 5.34 -0.70
N PHE A 30 -1.67 6.02 -1.75
CA PHE A 30 -2.74 5.54 -2.61
C PHE A 30 -2.43 5.81 -4.09
N PHE A 31 -2.37 4.73 -4.87
CA PHE A 31 -2.24 4.73 -6.32
C PHE A 31 -3.55 4.22 -6.91
N ASN A 32 -4.30 5.10 -7.58
CA ASN A 32 -5.63 4.75 -8.04
C ASN A 32 -5.65 4.39 -9.54
N LYS A 33 -5.72 3.10 -9.85
CA LYS A 33 -5.97 2.51 -11.19
C LYS A 33 -4.88 2.70 -12.24
N VAL A 34 -3.83 3.48 -11.99
CA VAL A 34 -2.80 3.79 -13.01
C VAL A 34 -1.56 2.92 -12.90
N THR A 35 -1.26 2.42 -11.71
CA THR A 35 -0.10 1.58 -11.42
C THR A 35 -0.31 0.80 -10.12
N LEU A 36 0.45 -0.27 -9.93
CA LEU A 36 0.60 -0.87 -8.60
C LEU A 36 1.40 0.07 -7.68
N PRO A 37 1.26 -0.07 -6.36
CA PRO A 37 1.91 0.86 -5.42
C PRO A 37 3.43 0.80 -5.51
N TYR A 38 4.06 1.96 -5.41
CA TYR A 38 5.47 2.08 -5.13
C TYR A 38 5.68 2.17 -3.61
N ILE A 39 6.57 1.32 -3.09
CA ILE A 39 6.95 1.30 -1.67
C ILE A 39 8.45 1.51 -1.59
N ASP A 40 8.87 2.64 -1.03
CA ASP A 40 10.29 2.98 -0.91
C ASP A 40 10.88 2.33 0.34
N LEU A 41 11.35 1.10 0.19
CA LEU A 41 12.00 0.36 1.25
C LEU A 41 13.25 1.05 1.79
N SER A 42 13.97 1.79 0.94
CA SER A 42 15.19 2.51 1.33
C SER A 42 14.91 3.69 2.25
N SER A 43 13.73 4.28 2.14
CA SER A 43 13.23 5.38 2.98
C SER A 43 12.34 4.90 4.15
N GLY A 44 12.42 3.64 4.51
CA GLY A 44 11.66 3.07 5.62
C GLY A 44 10.24 2.65 5.29
N GLY A 45 9.87 2.59 3.99
CA GLY A 45 8.57 2.11 3.54
C GLY A 45 8.34 0.62 3.85
N ASN A 46 7.07 0.26 4.08
CA ASN A 46 6.64 -1.10 4.34
C ASN A 46 5.19 -1.30 3.87
N VAL A 47 4.92 -2.41 3.20
CA VAL A 47 3.57 -2.68 2.68
C VAL A 47 2.51 -2.79 3.78
N ARG A 48 2.86 -3.28 4.96
CA ARG A 48 1.93 -3.35 6.11
C ARG A 48 1.52 -1.96 6.59
N GLY A 49 2.45 -1.00 6.53
CA GLY A 49 2.16 0.40 6.85
C GLY A 49 1.23 1.04 5.83
N VAL A 50 1.39 0.72 4.54
CA VAL A 50 0.48 1.18 3.48
C VAL A 50 -0.93 0.60 3.70
N LEU A 51 -1.04 -0.69 4.01
CA LEU A 51 -2.32 -1.32 4.35
C LEU A 51 -2.97 -0.68 5.58
N ALA A 52 -2.21 -0.47 6.65
CA ALA A 52 -2.70 0.18 7.87
C ALA A 52 -3.17 1.62 7.62
N ALA A 53 -2.48 2.37 6.75
CA ALA A 53 -2.89 3.70 6.35
C ALA A 53 -4.23 3.69 5.59
N ALA A 54 -4.41 2.75 4.66
CA ALA A 54 -5.68 2.57 3.95
C ALA A 54 -6.83 2.26 4.91
N ASP A 55 -6.63 1.33 5.85
CA ASP A 55 -7.63 0.98 6.87
C ASP A 55 -7.98 2.19 7.76
N LYS A 56 -6.99 2.97 8.15
CA LYS A 56 -7.19 4.16 8.97
C LYS A 56 -8.00 5.24 8.24
N VAL A 57 -7.74 5.46 6.96
CA VAL A 57 -8.53 6.40 6.14
C VAL A 57 -9.94 5.89 5.95
N LEU A 58 -10.12 4.60 5.65
CA LEU A 58 -11.45 3.99 5.49
C LEU A 58 -12.33 4.15 6.73
N ALA A 59 -11.74 4.13 7.92
CA ALA A 59 -12.47 4.38 9.17
C ALA A 59 -12.89 5.85 9.37
N MET A 60 -12.32 6.79 8.62
CA MET A 60 -12.53 8.23 8.75
C MET A 60 -13.46 8.82 7.69
N VAL A 61 -13.69 8.12 6.59
CA VAL A 61 -14.39 8.62 5.40
C VAL A 61 -15.77 8.00 5.25
N ASP A 62 -16.63 8.67 4.48
CA ASP A 62 -17.94 8.20 4.07
C ASP A 62 -18.02 8.07 2.53
N ASP A 63 -19.21 7.68 2.03
CA ASP A 63 -19.42 7.46 0.59
C ASP A 63 -19.34 8.75 -0.24
N ASP A 64 -19.50 9.91 0.38
CA ASP A 64 -19.42 11.22 -0.28
C ASP A 64 -18.00 11.83 -0.23
N THR A 65 -17.09 11.24 0.53
CA THR A 65 -15.72 11.72 0.66
C THR A 65 -14.99 11.60 -0.67
N LYS A 66 -14.36 12.70 -1.09
CA LYS A 66 -13.44 12.71 -2.22
C LYS A 66 -12.03 12.39 -1.73
N ILE A 67 -11.41 11.39 -2.32
CA ILE A 67 -10.07 10.94 -1.95
C ILE A 67 -9.11 11.29 -3.09
N ILE A 68 -8.07 12.05 -2.78
CA ILE A 68 -7.04 12.45 -3.72
C ILE A 68 -5.86 11.50 -3.56
N PRO A 69 -5.59 10.61 -4.55
CA PRO A 69 -4.42 9.76 -4.55
C PRO A 69 -3.16 10.55 -4.93
N GLY A 70 -1.98 9.99 -4.68
CA GLY A 70 -0.73 10.53 -5.21
C GLY A 70 -0.66 10.42 -6.73
N HIS A 71 -1.20 9.33 -7.28
CA HIS A 71 -1.27 9.05 -8.72
C HIS A 71 -2.63 8.48 -9.09
N GLY A 72 -3.16 8.91 -10.23
CA GLY A 72 -4.43 8.48 -10.77
C GLY A 72 -5.58 9.43 -10.51
N PRO A 73 -6.79 9.06 -10.98
CA PRO A 73 -7.96 9.91 -10.84
C PRO A 73 -8.45 10.02 -9.40
N MET A 74 -9.19 11.08 -9.12
CA MET A 74 -9.88 11.22 -7.83
C MET A 74 -10.72 9.99 -7.52
N ALA A 75 -10.69 9.55 -6.28
CA ALA A 75 -11.26 8.30 -5.84
C ALA A 75 -12.40 8.50 -4.83
N THR A 76 -13.21 7.45 -4.72
CA THR A 76 -14.25 7.29 -3.71
C THR A 76 -13.79 6.34 -2.61
N LYS A 77 -14.56 6.22 -1.54
CA LYS A 77 -14.37 5.19 -0.51
C LYS A 77 -14.33 3.78 -1.10
N SER A 78 -15.21 3.50 -2.08
CA SER A 78 -15.25 2.20 -2.77
C SER A 78 -13.95 1.89 -3.51
N ASP A 79 -13.37 2.87 -4.19
CA ASP A 79 -12.06 2.72 -4.85
C ASP A 79 -10.95 2.42 -3.84
N LEU A 80 -10.94 3.09 -2.70
CA LEU A 80 -9.97 2.84 -1.63
C LEU A 80 -10.17 1.46 -0.99
N MET A 81 -11.39 1.00 -0.83
CA MET A 81 -11.68 -0.36 -0.35
C MET A 81 -11.11 -1.41 -1.30
N ALA A 82 -11.31 -1.25 -2.60
CA ALA A 82 -10.75 -2.16 -3.62
C ALA A 82 -9.21 -2.17 -3.57
N TYR A 83 -8.59 -1.02 -3.42
CA TYR A 83 -7.13 -0.90 -3.24
C TYR A 83 -6.65 -1.61 -1.97
N ARG A 84 -7.31 -1.40 -0.84
CA ARG A 84 -7.03 -2.07 0.41
C ARG A 84 -7.14 -3.58 0.29
N ASP A 85 -8.19 -4.07 -0.37
CA ASP A 85 -8.42 -5.50 -0.56
C ASP A 85 -7.35 -6.12 -1.46
N MET A 86 -6.89 -5.41 -2.48
CA MET A 86 -5.74 -5.82 -3.31
C MET A 86 -4.47 -5.97 -2.45
N LEU A 87 -4.13 -4.94 -1.66
CA LEU A 87 -2.97 -5.00 -0.76
C LEU A 87 -3.03 -6.22 0.17
N LYS A 88 -4.17 -6.43 0.80
CA LYS A 88 -4.39 -7.54 1.73
C LYS A 88 -4.26 -8.90 1.03
N SER A 89 -4.81 -9.03 -0.17
CA SER A 89 -4.73 -10.27 -0.95
C SER A 89 -3.29 -10.61 -1.34
N VAL A 90 -2.53 -9.63 -1.83
CA VAL A 90 -1.13 -9.85 -2.22
C VAL A 90 -0.25 -10.14 -1.00
N ILE A 91 -0.44 -9.40 0.10
CA ILE A 91 0.29 -9.64 1.36
C ILE A 91 0.05 -11.08 1.83
N THR A 92 -1.21 -11.51 1.90
CA THR A 92 -1.57 -12.86 2.36
C THR A 92 -0.92 -13.93 1.49
N ALA A 93 -1.00 -13.80 0.17
CA ALA A 93 -0.40 -14.77 -0.76
C ALA A 93 1.13 -14.85 -0.61
N VAL A 94 1.79 -13.71 -0.43
CA VAL A 94 3.26 -13.68 -0.24
C VAL A 94 3.65 -14.24 1.13
N GLU A 95 2.90 -13.94 2.20
CA GLU A 95 3.13 -14.50 3.54
C GLU A 95 3.03 -16.03 3.54
N GLU A 96 1.99 -16.59 2.92
CA GLU A 96 1.79 -18.02 2.80
C GLU A 96 2.96 -18.68 2.04
N ALA A 97 3.37 -18.09 0.91
CA ALA A 97 4.48 -18.59 0.12
C ALA A 97 5.81 -18.52 0.90
N GLN A 98 6.06 -17.48 1.67
CA GLN A 98 7.23 -17.37 2.55
C GLN A 98 7.19 -18.41 3.67
N GLY A 99 6.02 -18.67 4.24
CA GLY A 99 5.82 -19.73 5.23
C GLY A 99 6.11 -21.12 4.69
N GLU A 100 5.93 -21.33 3.39
CA GLU A 100 6.29 -22.56 2.68
C GLU A 100 7.78 -22.59 2.24
N GLY A 101 8.56 -21.58 2.57
CA GLY A 101 9.98 -21.50 2.24
C GLY A 101 10.28 -21.10 0.78
N LYS A 102 9.32 -20.53 0.06
CA LYS A 102 9.52 -20.11 -1.33
C LYS A 102 10.44 -18.89 -1.43
N THR A 103 11.32 -18.92 -2.43
CA THR A 103 12.20 -17.80 -2.77
C THR A 103 11.41 -16.68 -3.45
N LEU A 104 12.01 -15.48 -3.53
CA LEU A 104 11.42 -14.35 -4.26
C LEU A 104 11.06 -14.72 -5.70
N GLN A 105 11.97 -15.40 -6.41
CA GLN A 105 11.74 -15.81 -7.80
C GLN A 105 10.55 -16.77 -7.92
N GLN A 106 10.40 -17.70 -6.98
CA GLN A 106 9.28 -18.63 -6.94
C GLN A 106 7.96 -17.88 -6.68
N VAL A 107 7.95 -16.91 -5.77
CA VAL A 107 6.76 -16.10 -5.48
C VAL A 107 6.40 -15.21 -6.68
N GLN A 108 7.38 -14.58 -7.34
CA GLN A 108 7.13 -13.81 -8.56
C GLN A 108 6.57 -14.70 -9.69
N ALA A 109 7.02 -15.94 -9.82
CA ALA A 109 6.49 -16.89 -10.80
C ALA A 109 5.03 -17.28 -10.54
N MET A 110 4.56 -17.23 -9.30
CA MET A 110 3.15 -17.46 -8.93
C MET A 110 2.24 -16.32 -9.38
N LYS A 111 2.78 -15.14 -9.72
CA LYS A 111 2.02 -13.97 -10.17
C LYS A 111 0.89 -13.54 -9.24
N PRO A 112 1.13 -13.35 -7.93
CA PRO A 112 0.07 -13.07 -6.98
C PRO A 112 -0.63 -11.73 -7.18
N ALA A 113 -0.05 -10.80 -7.95
CA ALA A 113 -0.63 -9.51 -8.31
C ALA A 113 -1.22 -9.45 -9.72
N ALA A 114 -1.24 -10.57 -10.47
CA ALA A 114 -1.62 -10.59 -11.89
C ALA A 114 -3.01 -10.00 -12.17
N GLN A 115 -3.97 -10.22 -11.27
CA GLN A 115 -5.34 -9.70 -11.40
C GLN A 115 -5.38 -8.17 -11.49
N TRP A 116 -4.43 -7.48 -10.89
CA TRP A 116 -4.33 -6.02 -10.82
C TRP A 116 -3.24 -5.43 -11.71
N ASP A 117 -2.38 -6.26 -12.30
CA ASP A 117 -1.28 -5.86 -13.20
C ASP A 117 -1.78 -5.79 -14.64
N VAL A 118 -2.78 -4.92 -14.88
CA VAL A 118 -3.52 -4.87 -16.15
C VAL A 118 -3.15 -3.66 -17.01
N ASN A 119 -2.41 -2.69 -16.48
CA ASN A 119 -2.01 -1.51 -17.24
C ASN A 119 -0.61 -1.72 -17.86
N PRO A 120 -0.49 -1.83 -19.21
CA PRO A 120 0.81 -2.03 -19.84
C PRO A 120 1.77 -0.85 -19.66
N ASN A 121 1.26 0.34 -19.34
CA ASN A 121 2.02 1.57 -19.12
C ASN A 121 2.27 1.86 -17.63
N ALA A 122 1.92 0.94 -16.75
CA ALA A 122 2.14 1.13 -15.31
C ALA A 122 3.62 1.32 -14.99
N PHE A 123 3.92 2.27 -14.11
CA PHE A 123 5.26 2.53 -13.60
C PHE A 123 5.77 1.36 -12.75
N ILE A 124 4.93 0.82 -11.86
CA ILE A 124 5.20 -0.38 -11.08
C ILE A 124 4.34 -1.52 -11.59
N LYS A 125 4.98 -2.57 -12.05
CA LYS A 125 4.35 -3.81 -12.51
C LYS A 125 4.37 -4.89 -11.45
N GLY A 126 3.67 -5.99 -11.71
CA GLY A 126 3.44 -7.07 -10.77
C GLY A 126 4.69 -7.60 -10.11
N ASP A 127 5.73 -7.93 -10.84
CA ASP A 127 6.96 -8.52 -10.28
C ASP A 127 7.71 -7.53 -9.36
N ALA A 128 7.76 -6.25 -9.72
CA ALA A 128 8.36 -5.21 -8.88
C ALA A 128 7.56 -4.99 -7.58
N PHE A 129 6.25 -4.99 -7.66
CA PHE A 129 5.39 -4.88 -6.49
C PHE A 129 5.51 -6.10 -5.57
N VAL A 130 5.48 -7.30 -6.13
CA VAL A 130 5.69 -8.55 -5.37
C VAL A 130 7.04 -8.56 -4.67
N GLU A 131 8.11 -8.07 -5.32
CA GLU A 131 9.42 -7.93 -4.68
C GLU A 131 9.38 -6.99 -3.47
N ALA A 132 8.72 -5.83 -3.59
CA ALA A 132 8.58 -4.89 -2.49
C ALA A 132 7.78 -5.50 -1.32
N VAL A 133 6.70 -6.22 -1.62
CA VAL A 133 5.90 -6.93 -0.60
C VAL A 133 6.74 -8.01 0.08
N TYR A 134 7.41 -8.86 -0.70
CA TYR A 134 8.27 -9.94 -0.18
C TYR A 134 9.34 -9.40 0.78
N LYS A 135 10.06 -8.35 0.36
CA LYS A 135 11.10 -7.71 1.19
C LYS A 135 10.52 -7.00 2.41
N SER A 136 9.34 -6.38 2.31
CA SER A 136 8.64 -5.76 3.44
C SER A 136 8.35 -6.77 4.54
N LEU A 137 7.91 -7.98 4.17
CA LEU A 137 7.52 -9.02 5.11
C LEU A 137 8.72 -9.75 5.74
N GLN A 138 9.90 -9.64 5.16
CA GLN A 138 11.16 -10.17 5.71
C GLN A 138 11.77 -9.27 6.79
N LYS A 139 11.47 -7.96 6.79
CA LYS A 139 11.99 -7.04 7.81
C LYS A 139 11.17 -7.19 9.08
N PRO A 140 11.79 -7.46 10.25
CA PRO A 140 11.07 -7.38 11.52
C PRO A 140 10.51 -5.97 11.69
N ASP A 141 9.32 -5.86 12.27
CA ASP A 141 8.77 -4.57 12.67
C ASP A 141 9.80 -3.88 13.56
N ARG A 142 10.28 -2.70 13.16
CA ARG A 142 11.23 -1.91 13.97
C ARG A 142 10.68 -1.43 15.31
N ALA A 143 9.48 -1.87 15.66
CA ALA A 143 8.84 -1.55 16.94
C ALA A 143 9.52 -2.20 18.17
N GLU A 144 10.48 -3.13 17.96
CA GLU A 144 11.17 -3.82 19.07
C GLU A 144 12.63 -3.39 19.32
N GLU A 145 13.17 -2.45 18.55
CA GLU A 145 14.44 -1.81 18.90
C GLU A 145 14.20 -0.58 19.78
N GLN A 146 13.77 -0.80 21.02
CA GLN A 146 14.05 0.18 22.09
C GLN A 146 15.45 -0.13 22.63
N PRO A 147 16.42 0.80 22.52
CA PRO A 147 17.69 0.64 23.22
C PRO A 147 17.42 0.69 24.73
N HIS A 148 17.96 -0.29 25.41
CA HIS A 148 18.08 -0.30 26.87
C HIS A 148 18.92 0.86 27.37
#